data_d3e9d4ff80680abda1935c394e31951e
#
_entry.id   d3e9d4ff80680abda1935c394e31951e
#
_cell.length_a   1.000
_cell.length_b   1.000
_cell.length_c   1.000
_cell.angle_alpha   90.00
_cell.angle_beta   90.00
_cell.angle_gamma   90.00
#
_symmetry.space_group_name_H-M   'P 1'
#
loop_
_entity.id
_entity.type
_entity.pdbx_description
1 polymer ?
#
loop_
_entity_poly.entity_id
_entity_poly.type
_entity_poly.pdbx_seq_one_letter_code
_entity_poly.pdbx_strand_id
1 'polypeptide(L)'
;AGHRQQGMLFHVKATGSNLQANGHHGGGASGGGTGSNGSGSNVMTAQNGNVDLHASPGEGYERRDPVLQPVPAGEKRDGKTVHKITMDVQELNREVAPGVDVKAWTFNGSYMGPILHGKLGDVFEITLENNGSMGHSLDFHAGMVSPDNTMKTIAPGEKLVYRFEATGTGIWLYHCSTTPMSLHMASGMYGAVVIDPQDMDPVDHEYVLVQNETYLSD
;
A
#
# COMPACT_ATOMS: atom_id res chain seq x y z
N ALA A 1 -13.30 -18.06 -5.14
CA ALA A 1 -12.76 -19.12 -5.99
C ALA A 1 -12.94 -18.73 -7.47
N GLY A 2 -12.14 -17.87 -8.05
CA GLY A 2 -12.28 -17.46 -9.46
C GLY A 2 -11.12 -16.61 -9.99
N HIS A 3 -10.30 -16.07 -9.12
CA HIS A 3 -9.22 -15.16 -9.55
C HIS A 3 -7.90 -15.85 -9.90
N ARG A 4 -7.82 -17.16 -9.85
CA ARG A 4 -6.61 -17.95 -10.16
C ARG A 4 -6.23 -18.03 -11.64
N GLN A 5 -7.11 -17.63 -12.57
CA GLN A 5 -6.89 -17.84 -14.00
C GLN A 5 -6.75 -16.57 -14.85
N GLN A 6 -6.73 -15.40 -14.23
CA GLN A 6 -6.53 -14.15 -14.94
C GLN A 6 -5.29 -13.42 -14.40
N GLY A 7 -4.14 -14.04 -14.60
CA GLY A 7 -2.88 -13.32 -14.52
C GLY A 7 -2.86 -12.27 -15.64
N MET A 8 -3.07 -11.01 -15.32
CA MET A 8 -2.80 -9.94 -16.27
C MET A 8 -1.28 -9.79 -16.38
N LEU A 9 -0.71 -10.42 -17.41
CA LEU A 9 0.67 -10.21 -17.80
C LEU A 9 0.71 -8.95 -18.67
N PHE A 10 1.26 -7.87 -18.15
CA PHE A 10 1.54 -6.69 -18.96
C PHE A 10 2.98 -6.77 -19.46
N HIS A 11 3.14 -6.95 -20.77
CA HIS A 11 4.43 -6.75 -21.42
C HIS A 11 4.57 -5.29 -21.81
N VAL A 12 5.36 -4.51 -21.07
CA VAL A 12 5.74 -3.16 -21.47
C VAL A 12 7.01 -3.23 -22.30
N LYS A 13 6.90 -3.08 -23.62
CA LYS A 13 8.05 -2.92 -24.49
C LYS A 13 8.32 -1.42 -24.64
N ALA A 14 9.25 -0.88 -23.89
CA ALA A 14 9.75 0.48 -24.10
C ALA A 14 10.66 0.49 -25.34
N THR A 15 10.13 0.95 -26.48
CA THR A 15 10.97 1.30 -27.63
C THR A 15 11.29 2.78 -27.51
N GLY A 16 12.57 3.08 -27.36
CA GLY A 16 13.08 4.42 -27.11
C GLY A 16 12.75 5.46 -28.20
N SER A 17 12.84 6.70 -27.75
CA SER A 17 12.87 8.00 -28.41
C SER A 17 11.53 8.60 -28.90
N ASN A 18 11.23 9.75 -28.28
CA ASN A 18 10.30 10.81 -28.68
C ASN A 18 8.81 10.61 -28.38
N LEU A 19 8.45 10.69 -27.10
CA LEU A 19 7.11 11.19 -26.75
C LEU A 19 7.15 12.72 -26.66
N GLN A 20 6.83 13.39 -27.74
CA GLN A 20 6.42 14.80 -27.75
C GLN A 20 5.01 14.85 -27.14
N ALA A 21 4.88 15.43 -25.98
CA ALA A 21 3.59 15.74 -25.41
C ALA A 21 2.96 16.89 -26.23
N ASN A 22 1.92 16.59 -26.96
CA ASN A 22 1.08 17.61 -27.60
C ASN A 22 0.18 18.23 -26.51
N GLY A 23 0.58 19.41 -26.03
CA GLY A 23 -0.24 20.22 -25.15
C GLY A 23 -1.44 20.82 -25.88
N HIS A 24 -2.63 20.57 -25.41
CA HIS A 24 -3.79 21.40 -25.74
C HIS A 24 -3.87 22.55 -24.74
N HIS A 25 -3.62 23.75 -25.24
CA HIS A 25 -3.88 25.02 -24.56
C HIS A 25 -5.40 25.28 -24.49
N GLY A 26 -5.92 25.50 -23.28
CA GLY A 26 -7.22 26.12 -23.03
C GLY A 26 -7.06 27.13 -21.91
N GLY A 27 -7.31 28.38 -22.23
CA GLY A 27 -6.93 29.57 -21.49
C GLY A 27 -7.72 29.85 -20.20
N GLY A 28 -7.08 30.59 -19.41
CA GLY A 28 -7.19 31.38 -18.29
C GLY A 28 -8.52 31.78 -17.63
N ALA A 29 -8.46 31.88 -16.29
CA ALA A 29 -8.96 33.05 -15.57
C ALA A 29 -8.40 33.04 -14.13
N SER A 30 -7.78 34.14 -13.76
CA SER A 30 -7.26 34.49 -12.47
C SER A 30 -8.38 34.85 -11.48
N GLY A 31 -8.28 34.34 -10.25
CA GLY A 31 -9.09 34.82 -9.13
C GLY A 31 -8.36 34.55 -7.82
N GLY A 32 -7.78 35.60 -7.23
CA GLY A 32 -7.13 35.56 -5.95
C GLY A 32 -8.16 35.50 -4.82
N GLY A 33 -7.83 34.77 -3.76
CA GLY A 33 -8.61 34.70 -2.52
C GLY A 33 -7.69 34.42 -1.34
N THR A 34 -7.63 35.37 -0.48
CA THR A 34 -6.84 35.50 0.75
C THR A 34 -7.19 34.46 1.81
N GLY A 35 -6.16 33.99 2.52
CA GLY A 35 -6.28 32.99 3.58
C GLY A 35 -7.06 33.42 4.81
N SER A 36 -7.56 32.45 5.54
CA SER A 36 -7.84 32.55 6.96
C SER A 36 -7.56 31.22 7.65
N ASN A 37 -6.70 31.29 8.64
CA ASN A 37 -6.44 30.24 9.62
C ASN A 37 -7.73 29.90 10.40
N GLY A 38 -8.10 28.64 10.41
CA GLY A 38 -9.18 28.10 11.23
C GLY A 38 -8.82 26.73 11.76
N SER A 39 -8.67 26.67 13.05
CA SER A 39 -8.38 25.48 13.86
C SER A 39 -9.52 24.45 13.77
N GLY A 40 -9.14 23.20 13.50
CA GLY A 40 -9.79 22.00 14.03
C GLY A 40 -11.15 21.63 13.48
N SER A 41 -11.17 20.78 12.49
CA SER A 41 -12.14 19.66 12.38
C SER A 41 -11.60 18.64 11.39
N ASN A 42 -11.62 17.37 11.82
CA ASN A 42 -11.16 16.23 11.02
C ASN A 42 -12.16 15.92 9.90
N VAL A 43 -12.24 16.74 8.89
CA VAL A 43 -13.02 16.48 7.70
C VAL A 43 -12.06 16.62 6.52
N MET A 44 -12.03 15.58 5.69
CA MET A 44 -11.40 15.66 4.39
C MET A 44 -12.03 16.82 3.62
N THR A 45 -11.34 17.93 3.52
CA THR A 45 -11.79 19.07 2.72
C THR A 45 -11.15 19.00 1.36
N ALA A 46 -11.71 18.20 0.45
CA ALA A 46 -11.60 18.52 -0.95
C ALA A 46 -12.44 19.78 -1.19
N GLN A 47 -11.82 20.93 -1.23
CA GLN A 47 -12.51 22.13 -1.65
C GLN A 47 -12.85 22.00 -3.13
N ASN A 48 -14.15 21.75 -3.41
CA ASN A 48 -14.76 21.88 -4.73
C ASN A 48 -14.02 21.26 -5.92
N GLY A 49 -13.89 19.95 -5.95
CA GLY A 49 -13.85 19.16 -7.19
C GLY A 49 -12.68 19.35 -8.16
N ASN A 50 -11.77 20.26 -7.95
CA ASN A 50 -10.62 20.48 -8.81
C ASN A 50 -9.31 20.38 -8.03
N VAL A 51 -8.81 19.15 -7.94
CA VAL A 51 -7.42 18.93 -7.52
C VAL A 51 -6.53 19.31 -8.71
N ASP A 52 -5.65 20.30 -8.54
CA ASP A 52 -4.64 20.61 -9.53
C ASP A 52 -3.51 19.59 -9.48
N LEU A 53 -3.62 18.56 -10.32
CA LEU A 53 -2.61 17.50 -10.42
C LEU A 53 -1.27 17.99 -11.01
N HIS A 54 -1.18 19.22 -11.48
CA HIS A 54 0.07 19.86 -11.92
C HIS A 54 0.77 20.66 -10.82
N ALA A 55 0.10 20.90 -9.72
CA ALA A 55 0.72 21.53 -8.55
C ALA A 55 1.80 20.62 -7.95
N SER A 56 2.80 21.23 -7.35
CA SER A 56 3.78 20.45 -6.58
C SER A 56 3.12 19.95 -5.28
N PRO A 57 3.29 18.68 -4.96
CA PRO A 57 2.82 18.16 -3.69
C PRO A 57 3.54 18.85 -2.52
N GLY A 58 2.88 18.90 -1.36
CA GLY A 58 3.44 19.45 -0.13
C GLY A 58 4.59 18.62 0.44
N GLU A 59 5.19 19.11 1.52
CA GLU A 59 6.27 18.41 2.21
C GLU A 59 5.84 17.07 2.84
N GLY A 60 4.54 16.93 3.16
CA GLY A 60 3.95 15.72 3.72
C GLY A 60 3.64 14.62 2.72
N TYR A 61 3.84 14.89 1.43
CA TYR A 61 3.55 13.90 0.37
C TYR A 61 4.61 12.80 0.35
N GLU A 62 4.16 11.56 0.54
CA GLU A 62 5.03 10.39 0.49
C GLU A 62 5.36 10.01 -0.95
N ARG A 63 6.61 10.21 -1.34
CA ARG A 63 7.13 9.72 -2.62
C ARG A 63 7.65 8.30 -2.43
N ARG A 64 7.09 7.35 -3.15
CA ARG A 64 7.54 5.96 -3.13
C ARG A 64 8.40 5.67 -4.34
N ASP A 65 9.51 4.98 -4.08
CA ASP A 65 10.30 4.36 -5.14
C ASP A 65 9.56 3.09 -5.60
N PRO A 66 9.16 3.00 -6.87
CA PRO A 66 8.50 1.81 -7.39
C PRO A 66 9.45 0.63 -7.60
N VAL A 67 10.76 0.84 -7.50
CA VAL A 67 11.75 -0.22 -7.67
C VAL A 67 11.61 -1.23 -6.52
N LEU A 68 11.33 -2.48 -6.88
CA LEU A 68 11.26 -3.56 -5.90
C LEU A 68 12.65 -3.79 -5.31
N GLN A 69 12.75 -3.70 -4.00
CA GLN A 69 14.00 -3.98 -3.32
C GLN A 69 14.28 -5.48 -3.34
N PRO A 70 15.55 -5.90 -3.40
CA PRO A 70 15.91 -7.31 -3.36
C PRO A 70 15.30 -8.03 -2.15
N VAL A 71 15.06 -9.33 -2.29
CA VAL A 71 14.56 -10.14 -1.17
C VAL A 71 15.45 -9.94 0.05
N PRO A 72 14.92 -9.48 1.18
CA PRO A 72 15.72 -9.26 2.39
C PRO A 72 16.37 -10.56 2.88
N ALA A 73 17.57 -10.47 3.43
CA ALA A 73 18.17 -11.59 4.12
C ALA A 73 17.29 -11.98 5.32
N GLY A 74 16.83 -13.24 5.33
CA GLY A 74 16.02 -13.78 6.42
C GLY A 74 16.87 -14.70 7.33
N GLU A 75 16.29 -15.05 8.48
CA GLU A 75 16.86 -16.06 9.36
C GLU A 75 16.69 -17.47 8.76
N LYS A 76 17.73 -18.29 8.81
CA LYS A 76 17.60 -19.70 8.40
C LYS A 76 17.08 -20.54 9.57
N ARG A 77 15.92 -21.17 9.38
CA ARG A 77 15.29 -22.05 10.37
C ARG A 77 14.67 -23.26 9.66
N ASP A 78 15.07 -24.45 10.06
CA ASP A 78 14.56 -25.73 9.51
C ASP A 78 14.65 -25.80 7.97
N GLY A 79 15.75 -25.28 7.40
CA GLY A 79 15.98 -25.25 5.96
C GLY A 79 15.23 -24.17 5.19
N LYS A 80 14.37 -23.38 5.85
CA LYS A 80 13.62 -22.28 5.24
C LYS A 80 14.22 -20.92 5.60
N THR A 81 13.96 -19.92 4.77
CA THR A 81 14.23 -18.53 5.10
C THR A 81 13.03 -17.95 5.85
N VAL A 82 13.26 -17.35 7.00
CA VAL A 82 12.22 -16.70 7.82
C VAL A 82 12.43 -15.20 7.78
N HIS A 83 11.44 -14.47 7.26
CA HIS A 83 11.41 -13.01 7.28
C HIS A 83 10.62 -12.54 8.49
N LYS A 84 11.28 -11.87 9.45
CA LYS A 84 10.65 -11.26 10.61
C LYS A 84 10.39 -9.79 10.33
N ILE A 85 9.12 -9.40 10.35
CA ILE A 85 8.68 -8.05 9.97
C ILE A 85 7.76 -7.52 11.06
N THR A 86 7.96 -6.28 11.46
CA THR A 86 7.01 -5.56 12.31
C THR A 86 6.17 -4.65 11.46
N MET A 87 4.87 -4.70 11.64
CA MET A 87 3.89 -3.77 11.06
C MET A 87 3.24 -2.97 12.19
N ASP A 88 3.57 -1.71 12.23
CA ASP A 88 3.01 -0.74 13.17
C ASP A 88 1.78 -0.08 12.57
N VAL A 89 0.66 -0.17 13.27
CA VAL A 89 -0.60 0.49 12.87
C VAL A 89 -0.64 1.88 13.46
N GLN A 90 -0.83 2.88 12.60
CA GLN A 90 -0.99 4.27 12.99
C GLN A 90 -2.08 4.96 12.15
N GLU A 91 -2.78 5.90 12.77
CA GLU A 91 -3.75 6.76 12.11
C GLU A 91 -3.12 8.15 11.93
N LEU A 92 -2.84 8.52 10.69
CA LEU A 92 -2.05 9.71 10.36
C LEU A 92 -2.73 10.51 9.25
N ASN A 93 -2.47 11.82 9.20
CA ASN A 93 -2.81 12.60 8.02
C ASN A 93 -1.77 12.35 6.94
N ARG A 94 -2.24 12.11 5.71
CA ARG A 94 -1.37 11.88 4.55
C ARG A 94 -1.89 12.70 3.36
N GLU A 95 -1.00 13.43 2.73
CA GLU A 95 -1.29 14.08 1.46
C GLU A 95 -1.35 13.03 0.35
N VAL A 96 -2.47 12.92 -0.34
CA VAL A 96 -2.71 11.94 -1.43
C VAL A 96 -2.73 12.57 -2.80
N ALA A 97 -2.90 13.88 -2.87
CA ALA A 97 -2.74 14.72 -4.05
C ALA A 97 -2.34 16.11 -3.60
N PRO A 98 -1.84 16.99 -4.49
CA PRO A 98 -1.42 18.34 -4.10
C PRO A 98 -2.51 19.08 -3.34
N GLY A 99 -2.24 19.40 -2.04
CA GLY A 99 -3.16 20.07 -1.14
C GLY A 99 -4.36 19.24 -0.66
N VAL A 100 -4.37 17.94 -0.89
CA VAL A 100 -5.44 17.03 -0.46
C VAL A 100 -4.91 16.08 0.58
N ASP A 101 -5.30 16.28 1.83
CA ASP A 101 -4.97 15.41 2.95
C ASP A 101 -6.13 14.47 3.27
N VAL A 102 -5.79 13.23 3.59
CA VAL A 102 -6.74 12.24 4.11
C VAL A 102 -6.28 11.75 5.48
N LYS A 103 -7.24 11.39 6.32
CA LYS A 103 -6.94 10.63 7.55
C LYS A 103 -6.71 9.18 7.16
N ALA A 104 -5.46 8.83 6.91
CA ALA A 104 -5.06 7.49 6.55
C ALA A 104 -4.96 6.59 7.78
N TRP A 105 -5.33 5.32 7.62
CA TRP A 105 -5.01 4.25 8.54
C TRP A 105 -3.89 3.44 7.88
N THR A 106 -2.77 3.32 8.58
CA THR A 106 -1.52 2.95 7.92
C THR A 106 -0.88 1.73 8.54
N PHE A 107 -0.15 0.98 7.73
CA PHE A 107 0.89 0.08 8.18
C PHE A 107 2.25 0.77 7.99
N ASN A 108 3.02 0.91 9.08
CA ASN A 108 4.32 1.59 9.13
C ASN A 108 4.28 3.05 8.64
N GLY A 109 3.17 3.73 8.90
CA GLY A 109 3.01 5.15 8.59
C GLY A 109 2.82 5.49 7.12
N SER A 110 2.75 4.51 6.22
CA SER A 110 2.57 4.70 4.78
C SER A 110 1.12 4.56 4.36
N TYR A 111 0.63 5.46 3.50
CA TYR A 111 -0.62 5.28 2.78
C TYR A 111 -0.41 4.25 1.68
N MET A 112 -1.10 3.13 1.75
CA MET A 112 -0.74 1.81 1.28
C MET A 112 0.52 1.29 1.99
N GLY A 113 0.38 0.14 2.65
CA GLY A 113 1.43 -0.48 3.44
C GLY A 113 2.68 -0.88 2.61
N PRO A 114 3.77 -1.27 3.25
CA PRO A 114 5.00 -1.63 2.58
C PRO A 114 4.83 -2.82 1.62
N ILE A 115 5.65 -2.86 0.57
CA ILE A 115 5.79 -4.04 -0.27
C ILE A 115 6.66 -5.05 0.46
N LEU A 116 6.16 -6.26 0.64
CA LEU A 116 6.93 -7.38 1.18
C LEU A 116 7.47 -8.21 0.03
N HIS A 117 8.69 -8.74 0.17
CA HIS A 117 9.35 -9.51 -0.86
C HIS A 117 9.99 -10.77 -0.29
N GLY A 118 9.80 -11.89 -0.94
CA GLY A 118 10.36 -13.18 -0.58
C GLY A 118 10.33 -14.17 -1.73
N LYS A 119 10.72 -15.40 -1.45
CA LYS A 119 10.75 -16.50 -2.42
C LYS A 119 9.76 -17.60 -2.05
N LEU A 120 9.40 -18.40 -3.03
CA LEU A 120 8.57 -19.59 -2.82
C LEU A 120 9.18 -20.47 -1.71
N GLY A 121 8.38 -20.84 -0.72
CA GLY A 121 8.80 -21.62 0.44
C GLY A 121 9.36 -20.81 1.61
N ASP A 122 9.57 -19.51 1.46
CA ASP A 122 9.93 -18.65 2.57
C ASP A 122 8.78 -18.53 3.58
N VAL A 123 9.14 -18.29 4.83
CA VAL A 123 8.19 -18.08 5.92
C VAL A 123 8.20 -16.61 6.32
N PHE A 124 7.02 -16.03 6.45
CA PHE A 124 6.85 -14.69 6.97
C PHE A 124 6.30 -14.77 8.40
N GLU A 125 7.01 -14.16 9.34
CA GLU A 125 6.58 -13.93 10.72
C GLU A 125 6.33 -12.43 10.89
N ILE A 126 5.05 -12.03 10.87
CA ILE A 126 4.66 -10.62 10.90
C ILE A 126 4.12 -10.30 12.29
N THR A 127 4.81 -9.42 13.00
CA THR A 127 4.30 -8.85 14.25
C THR A 127 3.48 -7.61 13.94
N LEU A 128 2.16 -7.70 14.08
CA LEU A 128 1.28 -6.54 14.06
C LEU A 128 1.27 -5.88 15.44
N GLU A 129 1.56 -4.58 15.48
CA GLU A 129 1.47 -3.76 16.68
C GLU A 129 0.39 -2.69 16.46
N ASN A 130 -0.68 -2.73 17.25
CA ASN A 130 -1.77 -1.79 17.07
C ASN A 130 -1.56 -0.54 17.95
N ASN A 131 -0.95 0.48 17.38
CA ASN A 131 -0.79 1.81 17.96
C ASN A 131 -1.86 2.80 17.49
N GLY A 132 -2.90 2.32 16.82
CA GLY A 132 -4.09 3.09 16.43
C GLY A 132 -5.10 3.26 17.55
N SER A 133 -6.23 3.89 17.26
CA SER A 133 -7.32 4.17 18.22
C SER A 133 -8.45 3.16 18.17
N MET A 134 -8.45 2.23 17.21
CA MET A 134 -9.49 1.21 17.03
C MET A 134 -8.88 -0.18 16.76
N GLY A 135 -9.75 -1.19 16.61
CA GLY A 135 -9.31 -2.55 16.31
C GLY A 135 -8.80 -2.70 14.87
N HIS A 136 -7.71 -3.44 14.69
CA HIS A 136 -7.11 -3.74 13.40
C HIS A 136 -6.66 -5.20 13.31
N SER A 137 -6.44 -5.69 12.10
CA SER A 137 -5.99 -7.05 11.82
C SER A 137 -5.16 -7.09 10.54
N LEU A 138 -4.64 -8.29 10.22
CA LEU A 138 -3.98 -8.56 8.95
C LEU A 138 -4.49 -9.85 8.32
N ASP A 139 -4.67 -9.83 7.00
CA ASP A 139 -4.84 -11.00 6.16
C ASP A 139 -3.81 -11.02 5.05
N PHE A 140 -3.15 -12.16 4.85
CA PHE A 140 -2.15 -12.37 3.82
C PHE A 140 -2.63 -13.43 2.82
N HIS A 141 -2.92 -13.01 1.59
CA HIS A 141 -3.33 -13.94 0.54
C HIS A 141 -2.20 -14.85 0.06
N ALA A 142 -0.94 -14.43 0.21
CA ALA A 142 0.25 -15.19 -0.20
C ALA A 142 0.41 -16.55 0.49
N GLY A 143 -0.11 -16.70 1.70
CA GLY A 143 -0.08 -17.97 2.44
C GLY A 143 -1.19 -18.92 2.07
N MET A 144 -2.23 -18.46 1.37
CA MET A 144 -3.45 -19.22 1.06
C MET A 144 -4.08 -19.91 2.29
N VAL A 145 -3.85 -19.32 3.48
CA VAL A 145 -4.38 -19.79 4.76
C VAL A 145 -5.82 -19.31 4.90
N SER A 146 -6.67 -20.11 5.53
CA SER A 146 -8.04 -19.66 5.82
C SER A 146 -8.02 -18.45 6.75
N PRO A 147 -8.75 -17.37 6.41
CA PRO A 147 -8.86 -16.19 7.25
C PRO A 147 -9.40 -16.49 8.66
N ASP A 148 -10.26 -17.47 8.81
CA ASP A 148 -10.84 -17.85 10.10
C ASP A 148 -9.80 -18.23 11.15
N ASN A 149 -8.61 -18.66 10.72
CA ASN A 149 -7.55 -19.10 11.62
C ASN A 149 -6.57 -17.98 12.00
N THR A 150 -6.42 -16.96 11.16
CA THR A 150 -5.32 -15.99 11.28
C THR A 150 -5.77 -14.53 11.42
N MET A 151 -6.98 -14.20 10.97
CA MET A 151 -7.48 -12.83 10.93
C MET A 151 -8.18 -12.47 12.25
N LYS A 152 -7.39 -12.21 13.28
CA LYS A 152 -7.93 -11.74 14.55
C LYS A 152 -7.76 -10.23 14.65
N THR A 153 -8.87 -9.54 14.89
CA THR A 153 -8.83 -8.14 15.28
C THR A 153 -8.17 -8.02 16.67
N ILE A 154 -7.17 -7.18 16.78
CA ILE A 154 -6.52 -6.82 18.04
C ILE A 154 -6.90 -5.40 18.43
N ALA A 155 -7.06 -5.17 19.73
CA ALA A 155 -7.40 -3.86 20.28
C ALA A 155 -6.19 -2.90 20.28
N PRO A 156 -6.41 -1.58 20.46
CA PRO A 156 -5.34 -0.63 20.70
C PRO A 156 -4.37 -1.08 21.80
N GLY A 157 -3.08 -1.00 21.52
CA GLY A 157 -2.00 -1.42 22.42
C GLY A 157 -1.67 -2.91 22.39
N GLU A 158 -2.46 -3.73 21.71
CA GLU A 158 -2.18 -5.16 21.58
C GLU A 158 -1.22 -5.47 20.44
N LYS A 159 -0.61 -6.66 20.51
CA LYS A 159 0.28 -7.21 19.49
C LYS A 159 -0.12 -8.64 19.16
N LEU A 160 0.05 -9.01 17.90
CA LEU A 160 -0.21 -10.36 17.41
C LEU A 160 0.82 -10.76 16.36
N VAL A 161 1.30 -12.00 16.43
CA VAL A 161 2.21 -12.55 15.42
C VAL A 161 1.42 -13.41 14.44
N TYR A 162 1.48 -13.02 13.17
CA TYR A 162 0.96 -13.81 12.05
C TYR A 162 2.12 -14.59 11.43
N ARG A 163 1.88 -15.83 11.10
CA ARG A 163 2.88 -16.66 10.44
C ARG A 163 2.25 -17.37 9.26
N PHE A 164 2.86 -17.23 8.10
CA PHE A 164 2.48 -17.99 6.91
C PHE A 164 3.71 -18.42 6.11
N GLU A 165 3.56 -19.48 5.33
CA GLU A 165 4.52 -19.94 4.35
C GLU A 165 4.06 -19.47 2.96
N ALA A 166 4.98 -18.93 2.16
CA ALA A 166 4.72 -18.55 0.78
C ALA A 166 4.59 -19.81 -0.08
N THR A 167 3.36 -20.22 -0.37
CA THR A 167 3.05 -21.47 -1.10
C THR A 167 2.73 -21.25 -2.57
N GLY A 168 2.70 -20.01 -3.04
CA GLY A 168 2.46 -19.64 -4.43
C GLY A 168 3.31 -18.45 -4.84
N THR A 169 3.84 -18.48 -6.06
CA THR A 169 4.57 -17.34 -6.64
C THR A 169 3.62 -16.27 -7.16
N GLY A 170 4.13 -15.05 -7.35
CA GLY A 170 3.40 -13.93 -7.92
C GLY A 170 3.22 -12.78 -6.93
N ILE A 171 2.30 -11.87 -7.27
CA ILE A 171 1.97 -10.71 -6.44
C ILE A 171 0.65 -10.96 -5.73
N TRP A 172 0.67 -10.84 -4.42
CA TRP A 172 -0.44 -11.14 -3.54
C TRP A 172 -0.84 -9.92 -2.72
N LEU A 173 -2.14 -9.76 -2.50
CA LEU A 173 -2.66 -8.73 -1.60
C LEU A 173 -2.45 -9.13 -0.13
N TYR A 174 -2.18 -8.16 0.73
CA TYR A 174 -2.47 -8.21 2.15
C TYR A 174 -3.29 -6.98 2.56
N HIS A 175 -4.11 -7.10 3.58
CA HIS A 175 -4.98 -6.01 4.03
C HIS A 175 -5.47 -6.18 5.47
N CYS A 176 -6.01 -5.10 6.04
CA CYS A 176 -6.80 -5.20 7.26
C CYS A 176 -8.17 -5.82 6.95
N SER A 177 -8.59 -6.79 7.75
CA SER A 177 -9.87 -7.49 7.59
C SER A 177 -10.89 -7.19 8.69
N THR A 178 -10.55 -6.27 9.57
CA THR A 178 -11.48 -5.81 10.62
C THR A 178 -12.72 -5.18 10.00
N THR A 179 -13.87 -5.50 10.53
CA THR A 179 -15.16 -4.97 10.05
C THR A 179 -15.36 -3.50 10.48
N PRO A 180 -15.79 -2.61 9.57
CA PRO A 180 -16.10 -2.83 8.15
C PRO A 180 -14.82 -2.80 7.28
N MET A 181 -14.49 -3.95 6.69
CA MET A 181 -13.24 -4.16 5.94
C MET A 181 -13.04 -3.14 4.81
N SER A 182 -14.10 -2.79 4.09
CA SER A 182 -14.02 -1.81 2.99
C SER A 182 -13.55 -0.43 3.47
N LEU A 183 -13.95 -0.02 4.67
CA LEU A 183 -13.51 1.24 5.26
C LEU A 183 -12.01 1.20 5.60
N HIS A 184 -11.53 0.10 6.21
CA HIS A 184 -10.11 -0.07 6.52
C HIS A 184 -9.25 -0.05 5.27
N MET A 185 -9.67 -0.76 4.21
CA MET A 185 -8.97 -0.77 2.94
C MET A 185 -9.00 0.59 2.25
N ALA A 186 -10.16 1.25 2.18
CA ALA A 186 -10.29 2.59 1.60
C ALA A 186 -9.44 3.65 2.35
N SER A 187 -9.18 3.42 3.64
CA SER A 187 -8.33 4.29 4.45
C SER A 187 -6.81 4.03 4.28
N GLY A 188 -6.40 3.05 3.45
CA GLY A 188 -5.01 2.79 3.13
C GLY A 188 -4.42 1.51 3.71
N MET A 189 -5.21 0.69 4.42
CA MET A 189 -4.69 -0.52 5.10
C MET A 189 -4.63 -1.74 4.18
N TYR A 190 -3.78 -1.69 3.19
CA TYR A 190 -3.46 -2.80 2.29
C TYR A 190 -2.06 -2.61 1.69
N GLY A 191 -1.53 -3.65 1.07
CA GLY A 191 -0.26 -3.65 0.37
C GLY A 191 -0.05 -4.93 -0.40
N ALA A 192 1.15 -5.13 -0.91
CA ALA A 192 1.48 -6.30 -1.70
C ALA A 192 2.60 -7.14 -1.08
N VAL A 193 2.52 -8.45 -1.32
CA VAL A 193 3.59 -9.41 -1.08
C VAL A 193 4.02 -9.95 -2.44
N VAL A 194 5.27 -9.78 -2.80
CA VAL A 194 5.87 -10.35 -4.01
C VAL A 194 6.59 -11.64 -3.64
N ILE A 195 6.23 -12.72 -4.29
CA ILE A 195 6.85 -14.04 -4.06
C ILE A 195 7.48 -14.51 -5.37
N ASP A 196 8.81 -14.48 -5.42
CA ASP A 196 9.57 -14.94 -6.56
C ASP A 196 9.57 -16.48 -6.67
N PRO A 197 9.63 -17.04 -7.87
CA PRO A 197 10.04 -18.43 -8.05
C PRO A 197 11.50 -18.61 -7.61
N GLN A 198 11.88 -19.85 -7.29
CA GLN A 198 13.25 -20.13 -6.84
C GLN A 198 14.31 -19.92 -7.92
N ASP A 199 13.91 -20.10 -9.17
CA ASP A 199 14.72 -20.12 -10.37
C ASP A 199 14.40 -18.98 -11.35
N MET A 200 13.99 -17.82 -10.81
CA MET A 200 13.72 -16.66 -11.64
C MET A 200 15.02 -16.15 -12.28
N ASP A 201 14.99 -15.93 -13.58
CA ASP A 201 16.10 -15.31 -14.30
C ASP A 201 16.34 -13.88 -13.78
N PRO A 202 17.60 -13.48 -13.63
CA PRO A 202 17.91 -12.12 -13.17
C PRO A 202 17.45 -11.07 -14.19
N VAL A 203 16.92 -9.98 -13.68
CA VAL A 203 16.53 -8.80 -14.45
C VAL A 203 17.26 -7.57 -13.92
N ASP A 204 17.41 -6.54 -14.75
CA ASP A 204 18.11 -5.32 -14.33
C ASP A 204 17.31 -4.53 -13.28
N HIS A 205 15.99 -4.47 -13.44
CA HIS A 205 15.08 -3.77 -12.54
C HIS A 205 13.71 -4.43 -12.50
N GLU A 206 13.12 -4.46 -11.31
CA GLU A 206 11.73 -4.83 -11.08
C GLU A 206 10.97 -3.64 -10.52
N TYR A 207 9.73 -3.45 -10.97
CA TYR A 207 8.87 -2.38 -10.51
C TYR A 207 7.56 -2.94 -10.00
N VAL A 208 7.14 -2.49 -8.83
CA VAL A 208 5.81 -2.80 -8.28
C VAL A 208 4.97 -1.54 -8.27
N LEU A 209 3.91 -1.54 -9.06
CA LEU A 209 2.96 -0.46 -9.15
C LEU A 209 1.65 -0.91 -8.50
N VAL A 210 1.20 -0.15 -7.52
CA VAL A 210 -0.09 -0.38 -6.85
C VAL A 210 -1.02 0.77 -7.20
N GLN A 211 -2.14 0.47 -7.83
CA GLN A 211 -3.18 1.44 -8.15
C GLN A 211 -4.30 1.34 -7.12
N ASN A 212 -4.79 2.48 -6.67
CA ASN A 212 -5.98 2.56 -5.83
C ASN A 212 -6.83 3.78 -6.19
N GLU A 213 -7.99 3.84 -5.58
CA GLU A 213 -8.89 4.98 -5.65
C GLU A 213 -9.01 5.59 -4.24
N THR A 214 -8.89 6.91 -4.17
CA THR A 214 -9.12 7.64 -2.92
C THR A 214 -10.45 8.36 -3.03
N TYR A 215 -11.38 8.01 -2.12
CA TYR A 215 -12.70 8.63 -2.07
C TYR A 215 -12.65 9.82 -1.13
N LEU A 216 -12.94 10.98 -1.66
CA LEU A 216 -13.03 12.22 -0.91
C LEU A 216 -14.53 12.52 -0.66
N SER A 217 -14.86 12.91 0.56
CA SER A 217 -16.22 13.38 0.85
C SER A 217 -16.38 14.84 0.41
N ASP A 218 -17.54 15.18 -0.08
CA ASP A 218 -17.95 16.57 -0.32
C ASP A 218 -18.05 17.38 0.99
#